data_a9970c5f3e011e43d16f5f5644599bce
#
_entry.id   a9970c5f3e011e43d16f5f5644599bce
#
_cell.length_a   1.000
_cell.length_b   1.000
_cell.length_c   1.000
_cell.angle_alpha   90.00
_cell.angle_beta   90.00
_cell.angle_gamma   90.00
#
_symmetry.space_group_name_H-M   'P 1'
#
loop_
_entity.id
_entity.type
_entity.pdbx_description
1 polymer ?
#
loop_
_entity_poly.entity_id
_entity_poly.type
_entity_poly.pdbx_seq_one_letter_code
_entity_poly.pdbx_strand_id
1 'polypeptide(L)'
;MRRLLLTGFLAAAGMGLFAQSVDKAKDLLKSNKLPEAKAEIDKALTVEKNQKNSEAWYTKLKIYNALAATDATRAQYPDARDQAFEALKKYVDVDDKKLLLLQMDGYKPVNEIYQGYFQIGANDYNAAKYKEALANFTGALAASSYMNSKGWTNLKIDTTSTLYAGISAEKAGLKDTAAIYYGKLADAKIANINGSNMIDIYKWLVDYYNTKKDAANTAKYIGLAKEQYPDDLFWPSTELDNLREKGNKDSLFAKYDEIVTKFPKNHLFFFNFGLELYQYASDTSKGGRPANYDALISKSQEMLKKCLELQPDYPQAALVLGQISYNAGVDLQGQTKKIPGKGPDDIKKRADLRIAAGKKFDEAIPYFELVDKDLGTKGKLKMDEKSSLKDAYDLLITIYENKNIKDKVDLWTNKFNNVDKDH
;
A
#
# COMPACT_ATOMS: atom_id res chain seq x y z
N MET A 1 -19.77 -50.28 66.55
CA MET A 1 -18.43 -50.04 65.98
C MET A 1 -18.13 -50.75 64.66
N ARG A 2 -19.14 -51.22 63.88
CA ARG A 2 -18.94 -51.92 62.58
C ARG A 2 -19.29 -51.07 61.34
N ARG A 3 -19.86 -49.90 61.49
CA ARG A 3 -20.28 -49.06 60.34
C ARG A 3 -19.31 -47.91 59.97
N LEU A 4 -18.30 -47.63 60.78
CA LEU A 4 -17.31 -46.55 60.52
C LEU A 4 -16.09 -47.04 59.71
N LEU A 5 -15.84 -48.34 59.62
CA LEU A 5 -14.73 -48.91 58.85
C LEU A 5 -14.99 -49.11 57.34
N LEU A 6 -16.28 -49.19 56.91
CA LEU A 6 -16.61 -49.32 55.51
C LEU A 6 -16.58 -47.99 54.71
N THR A 7 -16.78 -46.87 55.33
CA THR A 7 -16.71 -45.55 54.65
C THR A 7 -15.28 -45.08 54.40
N GLY A 8 -14.32 -45.46 55.24
CA GLY A 8 -12.92 -45.16 55.04
C GLY A 8 -12.25 -45.95 53.88
N PHE A 9 -12.72 -47.16 53.64
CA PHE A 9 -12.17 -48.02 52.57
C PHE A 9 -12.67 -47.61 51.17
N LEU A 10 -13.89 -47.11 51.07
CA LEU A 10 -14.44 -46.61 49.78
C LEU A 10 -13.81 -45.26 49.38
N ALA A 11 -13.45 -44.39 50.35
CA ALA A 11 -12.74 -43.16 50.03
C ALA A 11 -11.28 -43.38 49.61
N ALA A 12 -10.60 -44.37 50.23
CA ALA A 12 -9.20 -44.71 49.90
C ALA A 12 -9.13 -45.46 48.53
N ALA A 13 -10.10 -46.35 48.24
CA ALA A 13 -10.19 -47.03 46.93
C ALA A 13 -10.52 -46.06 45.78
N GLY A 14 -11.35 -45.02 46.03
CA GLY A 14 -11.63 -43.98 45.05
C GLY A 14 -10.41 -43.13 44.71
N MET A 15 -9.58 -42.79 45.71
CA MET A 15 -8.35 -41.98 45.45
C MET A 15 -7.29 -42.73 44.66
N GLY A 16 -7.17 -44.04 44.81
CA GLY A 16 -6.23 -44.89 44.03
C GLY A 16 -6.61 -45.04 42.56
N LEU A 17 -7.89 -45.13 42.25
CA LEU A 17 -8.38 -45.26 40.88
C LEU A 17 -8.18 -43.96 40.03
N PHE A 18 -8.18 -42.79 40.65
CA PHE A 18 -8.03 -41.49 39.95
C PHE A 18 -6.57 -41.12 39.69
N ALA A 19 -5.65 -41.43 40.61
CA ALA A 19 -4.21 -41.32 40.37
C ALA A 19 -3.74 -42.28 39.27
N GLN A 20 -4.28 -43.49 39.26
CA GLN A 20 -4.04 -44.49 38.21
C GLN A 20 -4.45 -44.02 36.81
N SER A 21 -5.44 -43.14 36.67
CA SER A 21 -5.92 -42.67 35.37
C SER A 21 -4.96 -41.65 34.71
N VAL A 22 -4.30 -40.74 35.46
CA VAL A 22 -3.27 -39.81 34.92
C VAL A 22 -2.01 -40.59 34.55
N ASP A 23 -1.53 -41.48 35.43
CA ASP A 23 -0.34 -42.29 35.17
C ASP A 23 -0.54 -43.26 33.99
N LYS A 24 -1.72 -43.87 33.88
CA LYS A 24 -2.11 -44.65 32.71
C LYS A 24 -2.09 -43.83 31.41
N ALA A 25 -2.57 -42.60 31.41
CA ALA A 25 -2.51 -41.71 30.25
C ALA A 25 -1.05 -41.40 29.85
N LYS A 26 -0.15 -41.20 30.83
CA LYS A 26 1.30 -41.03 30.57
C LYS A 26 1.95 -42.28 29.94
N ASP A 27 1.61 -43.47 30.44
CA ASP A 27 2.15 -44.69 29.89
C ASP A 27 1.62 -45.01 28.48
N LEU A 28 0.37 -44.68 28.19
CA LEU A 28 -0.22 -44.73 26.87
C LEU A 28 0.45 -43.71 25.90
N LEU A 29 0.75 -42.50 26.38
CA LEU A 29 1.50 -41.51 25.60
C LEU A 29 2.91 -42.02 25.28
N LYS A 30 3.66 -42.56 26.27
CA LYS A 30 5.00 -43.15 26.05
C LYS A 30 4.95 -44.29 25.04
N SER A 31 3.86 -45.04 25.02
CA SER A 31 3.64 -46.17 24.10
C SER A 31 3.07 -45.76 22.75
N ASN A 32 2.95 -44.43 22.50
CA ASN A 32 2.37 -43.80 21.29
C ASN A 32 0.93 -44.28 20.99
N LYS A 33 0.16 -44.68 22.02
CA LYS A 33 -1.27 -45.02 21.93
C LYS A 33 -2.11 -43.75 22.15
N LEU A 34 -2.05 -42.81 21.18
CA LEU A 34 -2.56 -41.46 21.35
C LEU A 34 -4.08 -41.36 21.55
N PRO A 35 -4.94 -42.12 20.81
CA PRO A 35 -6.39 -42.10 21.05
C PRO A 35 -6.77 -42.56 22.46
N GLU A 36 -6.14 -43.66 22.94
CA GLU A 36 -6.37 -44.20 24.29
C GLU A 36 -5.83 -43.23 25.37
N ALA A 37 -4.65 -42.62 25.15
CA ALA A 37 -4.08 -41.65 26.05
C ALA A 37 -5.01 -40.40 26.20
N LYS A 38 -5.59 -39.92 25.07
CA LYS A 38 -6.58 -38.88 25.07
C LYS A 38 -7.81 -39.25 25.89
N ALA A 39 -8.38 -40.43 25.65
CA ALA A 39 -9.58 -40.87 26.37
C ALA A 39 -9.33 -40.97 27.90
N GLU A 40 -8.18 -41.48 28.31
CA GLU A 40 -7.82 -41.60 29.74
C GLU A 40 -7.57 -40.24 30.40
N ILE A 41 -6.87 -39.30 29.74
CA ILE A 41 -6.59 -37.97 30.34
C ILE A 41 -7.87 -37.12 30.40
N ASP A 42 -8.71 -37.15 29.37
CA ASP A 42 -9.97 -36.41 29.36
C ASP A 42 -10.91 -36.94 30.46
N LYS A 43 -10.97 -38.27 30.64
CA LYS A 43 -11.71 -38.89 31.74
C LYS A 43 -11.11 -38.50 33.11
N ALA A 44 -9.78 -38.50 33.25
CA ALA A 44 -9.13 -38.09 34.49
C ALA A 44 -9.49 -36.67 34.89
N LEU A 45 -9.52 -35.74 33.93
CA LEU A 45 -9.82 -34.31 34.13
C LEU A 45 -11.32 -34.00 34.37
N THR A 46 -12.22 -34.99 34.31
CA THR A 46 -13.59 -34.80 34.80
C THR A 46 -13.68 -34.75 36.32
N VAL A 47 -12.62 -35.17 37.00
CA VAL A 47 -12.56 -35.20 38.46
C VAL A 47 -11.92 -33.92 38.98
N GLU A 48 -12.61 -33.19 39.87
CA GLU A 48 -12.19 -31.90 40.41
C GLU A 48 -10.77 -31.92 41.01
N LYS A 49 -10.38 -33.00 41.70
CA LYS A 49 -9.04 -33.15 42.25
C LYS A 49 -7.96 -33.10 41.17
N ASN A 50 -8.22 -33.72 40.01
CA ASN A 50 -7.26 -33.75 38.89
C ASN A 50 -7.25 -32.41 38.15
N GLN A 51 -8.33 -31.66 38.15
CA GLN A 51 -8.35 -30.30 37.61
C GLN A 51 -7.44 -29.33 38.40
N LYS A 52 -7.15 -29.63 39.66
CA LYS A 52 -6.23 -28.87 40.52
C LYS A 52 -4.78 -29.45 40.47
N ASN A 53 -4.55 -30.46 39.66
CA ASN A 53 -3.23 -31.12 39.51
C ASN A 53 -2.55 -30.63 38.22
N SER A 54 -1.48 -29.87 38.38
CA SER A 54 -0.71 -29.32 37.24
C SER A 54 -0.18 -30.42 36.33
N GLU A 55 0.23 -31.55 36.89
CA GLU A 55 0.75 -32.69 36.10
C GLU A 55 -0.30 -33.31 35.16
N ALA A 56 -1.59 -33.31 35.56
CA ALA A 56 -2.68 -33.78 34.70
C ALA A 56 -2.84 -32.88 33.46
N TRP A 57 -2.81 -31.56 33.64
CA TRP A 57 -2.87 -30.62 32.53
C TRP A 57 -1.63 -30.66 31.66
N TYR A 58 -0.45 -30.81 32.24
CA TYR A 58 0.80 -30.98 31.49
C TYR A 58 0.77 -32.27 30.63
N THR A 59 0.22 -33.37 31.19
CA THR A 59 0.02 -34.61 30.47
C THR A 59 -0.97 -34.44 29.30
N LYS A 60 -2.08 -33.71 29.52
CA LYS A 60 -3.02 -33.33 28.48
C LYS A 60 -2.33 -32.53 27.38
N LEU A 61 -1.57 -31.49 27.74
CA LEU A 61 -0.78 -30.69 26.81
C LEU A 61 0.08 -31.55 25.88
N LYS A 62 0.85 -32.49 26.45
CA LYS A 62 1.75 -33.35 25.64
C LYS A 62 0.99 -34.34 24.74
N ILE A 63 -0.10 -34.93 25.23
CA ILE A 63 -0.95 -35.82 24.43
C ILE A 63 -1.55 -35.10 23.24
N TYR A 64 -2.13 -33.91 23.48
CA TYR A 64 -2.79 -33.14 22.43
C TYR A 64 -1.81 -32.51 21.44
N ASN A 65 -0.58 -32.15 21.86
CA ASN A 65 0.49 -31.78 20.94
C ASN A 65 0.86 -32.95 20.02
N ALA A 66 0.98 -34.18 20.59
CA ALA A 66 1.27 -35.38 19.80
C ALA A 66 0.13 -35.71 18.79
N LEU A 67 -1.13 -35.57 19.18
CA LEU A 67 -2.29 -35.71 18.27
C LEU A 67 -2.28 -34.65 17.16
N ALA A 68 -1.83 -33.43 17.46
CA ALA A 68 -1.74 -32.35 16.49
C ALA A 68 -0.49 -32.43 15.59
N ALA A 69 0.43 -33.37 15.82
CA ALA A 69 1.72 -33.38 15.13
C ALA A 69 1.66 -33.91 13.69
N THR A 70 0.77 -34.86 13.38
CA THR A 70 0.70 -35.47 12.04
C THR A 70 -0.62 -35.18 11.33
N ASP A 71 -0.62 -35.18 9.98
CA ASP A 71 -1.84 -34.96 9.19
C ASP A 71 -2.93 -35.99 9.48
N ALA A 72 -2.54 -37.26 9.65
CA ALA A 72 -3.48 -38.32 9.91
C ALA A 72 -4.20 -38.17 11.26
N THR A 73 -3.48 -37.78 12.31
CA THR A 73 -4.07 -37.57 13.64
C THR A 73 -4.84 -36.23 13.70
N ARG A 74 -4.36 -35.20 13.02
CA ARG A 74 -5.11 -33.93 12.90
C ARG A 74 -6.46 -34.08 12.19
N ALA A 75 -6.52 -34.90 11.15
CA ALA A 75 -7.78 -35.15 10.46
C ALA A 75 -8.85 -35.78 11.39
N GLN A 76 -8.40 -36.59 12.37
CA GLN A 76 -9.28 -37.23 13.36
C GLN A 76 -9.56 -36.31 14.55
N TYR A 77 -8.63 -35.41 14.91
CA TYR A 77 -8.68 -34.51 16.07
C TYR A 77 -8.33 -33.09 15.64
N PRO A 78 -9.20 -32.42 14.87
CA PRO A 78 -8.89 -31.13 14.28
C PRO A 78 -8.68 -30.01 15.30
N ASP A 79 -9.27 -30.13 16.49
CA ASP A 79 -9.13 -29.20 17.62
C ASP A 79 -7.93 -29.50 18.54
N ALA A 80 -7.13 -30.55 18.24
CA ALA A 80 -6.09 -31.00 19.15
C ALA A 80 -5.09 -29.89 19.52
N ARG A 81 -4.74 -29.01 18.58
CA ARG A 81 -3.80 -27.92 18.87
C ARG A 81 -4.40 -26.87 19.79
N ASP A 82 -5.66 -26.52 19.57
CA ASP A 82 -6.37 -25.59 20.44
C ASP A 82 -6.51 -26.16 21.86
N GLN A 83 -6.83 -27.46 21.96
CA GLN A 83 -6.88 -28.16 23.25
C GLN A 83 -5.51 -28.24 23.94
N ALA A 84 -4.41 -28.41 23.17
CA ALA A 84 -3.06 -28.33 23.71
C ALA A 84 -2.75 -26.94 24.28
N PHE A 85 -3.12 -25.89 23.56
CA PHE A 85 -2.90 -24.52 24.00
C PHE A 85 -3.74 -24.17 25.25
N GLU A 86 -5.00 -24.61 25.32
CA GLU A 86 -5.82 -24.47 26.51
C GLU A 86 -5.26 -25.27 27.69
N ALA A 87 -4.76 -26.50 27.46
CA ALA A 87 -4.13 -27.29 28.49
C ALA A 87 -2.84 -26.63 29.02
N LEU A 88 -2.05 -25.96 28.17
CA LEU A 88 -0.89 -25.15 28.59
C LEU A 88 -1.32 -24.02 29.53
N LYS A 89 -2.36 -23.27 29.18
CA LYS A 89 -2.88 -22.18 30.02
C LYS A 89 -3.32 -22.70 31.37
N LYS A 90 -4.08 -23.80 31.40
CA LYS A 90 -4.55 -24.46 32.63
C LYS A 90 -3.40 -25.01 33.45
N TYR A 91 -2.37 -25.58 32.84
CA TYR A 91 -1.16 -25.98 33.50
C TYR A 91 -0.51 -24.81 34.25
N VAL A 92 -0.33 -23.70 33.57
CA VAL A 92 0.30 -22.49 34.16
C VAL A 92 -0.56 -21.90 35.28
N ASP A 93 -1.90 -21.94 35.16
CA ASP A 93 -2.84 -21.38 36.16
C ASP A 93 -2.84 -22.18 37.47
N VAL A 94 -2.65 -23.52 37.40
CA VAL A 94 -2.73 -24.40 38.58
C VAL A 94 -1.38 -24.88 39.08
N ASP A 95 -0.28 -24.51 38.43
CA ASP A 95 1.04 -25.00 38.81
C ASP A 95 1.64 -24.19 39.97
N ASP A 96 1.88 -24.90 41.06
CA ASP A 96 2.53 -24.40 42.29
C ASP A 96 4.05 -24.59 42.28
N LYS A 97 4.60 -25.32 41.33
CA LYS A 97 6.02 -25.72 41.23
C LYS A 97 6.84 -24.86 40.28
N LYS A 98 6.43 -23.59 40.05
CA LYS A 98 7.15 -22.63 39.22
C LYS A 98 7.45 -23.16 37.81
N LEU A 99 6.51 -23.91 37.20
CA LEU A 99 6.60 -24.48 35.87
C LEU A 99 7.74 -25.49 35.68
N LEU A 100 8.05 -26.25 36.73
CA LEU A 100 9.17 -27.18 36.75
C LEU A 100 9.14 -28.18 35.56
N LEU A 101 7.97 -28.76 35.24
CA LEU A 101 7.84 -29.71 34.13
C LEU A 101 8.12 -29.05 32.77
N LEU A 102 7.69 -27.81 32.60
CA LEU A 102 7.93 -27.04 31.39
C LEU A 102 9.40 -26.65 31.24
N GLN A 103 10.05 -26.27 32.35
CA GLN A 103 11.48 -25.97 32.39
C GLN A 103 12.33 -27.23 32.11
N MET A 104 11.97 -28.38 32.69
CA MET A 104 12.65 -29.65 32.42
C MET A 104 12.58 -30.09 30.95
N ASP A 105 11.46 -29.81 30.28
CA ASP A 105 11.29 -30.07 28.83
C ASP A 105 11.82 -28.91 27.98
N GLY A 106 12.51 -27.90 28.56
CA GLY A 106 13.09 -26.76 27.82
C GLY A 106 12.05 -25.96 27.02
N TYR A 107 10.83 -25.83 27.55
CA TYR A 107 9.69 -25.16 26.88
C TYR A 107 9.30 -25.78 25.53
N LYS A 108 9.79 -26.97 25.20
CA LYS A 108 9.50 -27.66 23.93
C LYS A 108 8.01 -27.75 23.62
N PRO A 109 7.09 -28.16 24.55
CA PRO A 109 5.67 -28.24 24.25
C PRO A 109 5.02 -26.91 23.84
N VAL A 110 5.54 -25.76 24.33
CA VAL A 110 5.08 -24.43 23.95
C VAL A 110 5.50 -24.09 22.52
N ASN A 111 6.76 -24.38 22.20
CA ASN A 111 7.29 -24.17 20.86
C ASN A 111 6.55 -25.05 19.82
N GLU A 112 6.18 -26.28 20.19
CA GLU A 112 5.40 -27.19 19.34
C GLU A 112 4.01 -26.64 19.01
N ILE A 113 3.35 -25.96 19.95
CA ILE A 113 2.09 -25.26 19.69
C ILE A 113 2.29 -24.15 18.65
N TYR A 114 3.23 -23.25 18.91
CA TYR A 114 3.52 -22.12 18.03
C TYR A 114 3.89 -22.58 16.61
N GLN A 115 4.91 -23.42 16.53
CA GLN A 115 5.42 -23.93 15.24
C GLN A 115 4.36 -24.74 14.48
N GLY A 116 3.54 -25.48 15.21
CA GLY A 116 2.48 -26.24 14.59
C GLY A 116 1.38 -25.39 13.97
N TYR A 117 0.94 -24.32 14.62
CA TYR A 117 0.04 -23.35 14.00
C TYR A 117 0.70 -22.70 12.79
N PHE A 118 1.93 -22.23 12.93
CA PHE A 118 2.65 -21.57 11.84
C PHE A 118 2.80 -22.48 10.61
N GLN A 119 3.24 -23.75 10.82
CA GLN A 119 3.45 -24.70 9.73
C GLN A 119 2.15 -25.06 9.01
N ILE A 120 1.07 -25.28 9.76
CA ILE A 120 -0.25 -25.55 9.16
C ILE A 120 -0.73 -24.33 8.39
N GLY A 121 -0.59 -23.14 8.98
CA GLY A 121 -0.92 -21.88 8.28
C GLY A 121 -0.15 -21.70 6.98
N ALA A 122 1.14 -22.03 6.96
CA ALA A 122 1.96 -22.01 5.75
C ALA A 122 1.50 -23.04 4.70
N ASN A 123 1.17 -24.26 5.12
CA ASN A 123 0.64 -25.30 4.24
C ASN A 123 -0.72 -24.89 3.64
N ASP A 124 -1.63 -24.35 4.46
CA ASP A 124 -2.94 -23.88 4.01
C ASP A 124 -2.81 -22.68 3.05
N TYR A 125 -1.88 -21.77 3.33
CA TYR A 125 -1.57 -20.65 2.44
C TYR A 125 -1.10 -21.14 1.06
N ASN A 126 -0.16 -22.08 1.03
CA ASN A 126 0.35 -22.69 -0.20
C ASN A 126 -0.73 -23.48 -0.97
N ALA A 127 -1.72 -24.03 -0.26
CA ALA A 127 -2.89 -24.70 -0.82
C ALA A 127 -4.02 -23.73 -1.21
N ALA A 128 -3.79 -22.41 -1.14
CA ALA A 128 -4.77 -21.34 -1.37
C ALA A 128 -6.01 -21.39 -0.44
N LYS A 129 -5.91 -22.06 0.70
CA LYS A 129 -6.91 -22.09 1.77
C LYS A 129 -6.71 -20.91 2.71
N TYR A 130 -6.95 -19.70 2.20
CA TYR A 130 -6.52 -18.47 2.86
C TYR A 130 -7.25 -18.19 4.18
N LYS A 131 -8.51 -18.61 4.34
CA LYS A 131 -9.25 -18.47 5.60
C LYS A 131 -8.69 -19.37 6.70
N GLU A 132 -8.37 -20.61 6.35
CA GLU A 132 -7.74 -21.57 7.23
C GLU A 132 -6.31 -21.13 7.59
N ALA A 133 -5.55 -20.65 6.61
CA ALA A 133 -4.24 -20.06 6.83
C ALA A 133 -4.29 -18.88 7.82
N LEU A 134 -5.24 -17.96 7.64
CA LEU A 134 -5.46 -16.84 8.55
C LEU A 134 -5.75 -17.32 9.98
N ALA A 135 -6.63 -18.30 10.15
CA ALA A 135 -6.96 -18.87 11.46
C ALA A 135 -5.71 -19.47 12.14
N ASN A 136 -4.90 -20.22 11.39
CA ASN A 136 -3.68 -20.83 11.90
C ASN A 136 -2.60 -19.78 12.23
N PHE A 137 -2.35 -18.78 11.38
CA PHE A 137 -1.40 -17.71 11.72
C PHE A 137 -1.89 -16.87 12.91
N THR A 138 -3.19 -16.70 13.07
CA THR A 138 -3.78 -16.07 14.27
C THR A 138 -3.53 -16.90 15.52
N GLY A 139 -3.63 -18.22 15.42
CA GLY A 139 -3.27 -19.17 16.50
C GLY A 139 -1.78 -19.05 16.87
N ALA A 140 -0.89 -18.97 15.88
CA ALA A 140 0.53 -18.75 16.11
C ALA A 140 0.78 -17.41 16.84
N LEU A 141 0.11 -16.33 16.40
CA LEU A 141 0.20 -15.03 17.07
C LEU A 141 -0.32 -15.07 18.51
N ALA A 142 -1.40 -15.81 18.79
CA ALA A 142 -1.92 -15.99 20.14
C ALA A 142 -0.91 -16.73 21.03
N ALA A 143 -0.29 -17.80 20.50
CA ALA A 143 0.76 -18.53 21.21
C ALA A 143 2.01 -17.67 21.46
N SER A 144 2.48 -16.93 20.45
CA SER A 144 3.61 -16.00 20.56
C SER A 144 3.34 -14.88 21.59
N SER A 145 2.15 -14.30 21.55
CA SER A 145 1.72 -13.26 22.52
C SER A 145 1.67 -13.83 23.94
N TYR A 146 1.16 -15.05 24.12
CA TYR A 146 1.14 -15.71 25.41
C TYR A 146 2.57 -15.97 25.94
N MET A 147 3.46 -16.48 25.09
CA MET A 147 4.88 -16.68 25.43
C MET A 147 5.54 -15.37 25.88
N ASN A 148 5.27 -14.28 25.15
CA ASN A 148 5.80 -12.97 25.49
C ASN A 148 5.24 -12.46 26.84
N SER A 149 3.94 -12.62 27.09
CA SER A 149 3.30 -12.23 28.34
C SER A 149 3.84 -12.96 29.58
N LYS A 150 4.39 -14.15 29.38
CA LYS A 150 5.03 -14.97 30.43
C LYS A 150 6.55 -14.78 30.52
N GLY A 151 7.13 -13.94 29.66
CA GLY A 151 8.58 -13.72 29.61
C GLY A 151 9.38 -14.90 29.06
N TRP A 152 8.74 -15.82 28.29
CA TRP A 152 9.40 -16.97 27.69
C TRP A 152 10.06 -16.67 26.35
N THR A 153 9.85 -15.47 25.82
CA THR A 153 10.48 -14.96 24.60
C THR A 153 10.74 -13.47 24.75
N ASN A 154 11.76 -12.99 24.05
CA ASN A 154 12.09 -11.56 23.95
C ASN A 154 11.49 -10.91 22.68
N LEU A 155 10.71 -11.64 21.91
CA LEU A 155 10.08 -11.12 20.69
C LEU A 155 8.96 -10.14 21.05
N LYS A 156 9.19 -8.84 20.81
CA LYS A 156 8.17 -7.80 21.03
C LYS A 156 6.99 -7.96 20.06
N ILE A 157 7.27 -8.37 18.84
CA ILE A 157 6.28 -8.62 17.79
C ILE A 157 6.73 -9.81 16.93
N ASP A 158 5.83 -10.73 16.67
CA ASP A 158 6.03 -11.80 15.69
C ASP A 158 5.69 -11.24 14.29
N THR A 159 6.71 -10.66 13.65
CA THR A 159 6.55 -9.99 12.35
C THR A 159 6.15 -10.97 11.25
N THR A 160 6.69 -12.18 11.27
CA THR A 160 6.43 -13.20 10.23
C THR A 160 4.99 -13.69 10.28
N SER A 161 4.50 -14.13 11.44
CA SER A 161 3.09 -14.57 11.57
C SER A 161 2.12 -13.40 11.34
N THR A 162 2.47 -12.16 11.75
CA THR A 162 1.66 -10.97 11.48
C THR A 162 1.56 -10.68 9.98
N LEU A 163 2.67 -10.77 9.26
CA LEU A 163 2.70 -10.59 7.80
C LEU A 163 1.81 -11.61 7.10
N TYR A 164 2.02 -12.91 7.40
CA TYR A 164 1.24 -13.95 6.74
C TYR A 164 -0.23 -13.95 7.13
N ALA A 165 -0.59 -13.54 8.35
CA ALA A 165 -1.99 -13.29 8.72
C ALA A 165 -2.60 -12.16 7.87
N GLY A 166 -1.87 -11.07 7.67
CA GLY A 166 -2.29 -9.96 6.80
C GLY A 166 -2.49 -10.39 5.35
N ILE A 167 -1.49 -11.06 4.76
CA ILE A 167 -1.56 -11.56 3.38
C ILE A 167 -2.70 -12.57 3.22
N SER A 168 -2.87 -13.49 4.18
CA SER A 168 -3.96 -14.48 4.15
C SER A 168 -5.33 -13.81 4.21
N ALA A 169 -5.50 -12.79 5.05
CA ALA A 169 -6.72 -12.00 5.14
C ALA A 169 -7.01 -11.26 3.82
N GLU A 170 -5.99 -10.65 3.22
CA GLU A 170 -6.11 -9.96 1.93
C GLU A 170 -6.55 -10.92 0.82
N LYS A 171 -5.86 -12.07 0.68
CA LYS A 171 -6.18 -13.12 -0.31
C LYS A 171 -7.56 -13.75 -0.08
N ALA A 172 -8.02 -13.79 1.18
CA ALA A 172 -9.37 -14.22 1.52
C ALA A 172 -10.45 -13.14 1.27
N GLY A 173 -10.08 -11.95 0.80
CA GLY A 173 -11.00 -10.83 0.57
C GLY A 173 -11.40 -10.07 1.85
N LEU A 174 -10.78 -10.37 3.00
CA LEU A 174 -11.05 -9.78 4.30
C LEU A 174 -10.18 -8.52 4.51
N LYS A 175 -10.40 -7.50 3.68
CA LYS A 175 -9.56 -6.30 3.63
C LYS A 175 -9.45 -5.56 4.97
N ASP A 176 -10.54 -5.47 5.74
CA ASP A 176 -10.52 -4.81 7.06
C ASP A 176 -9.59 -5.56 8.04
N THR A 177 -9.62 -6.89 7.98
CA THR A 177 -8.72 -7.74 8.78
C THR A 177 -7.26 -7.62 8.31
N ALA A 178 -7.03 -7.57 7.00
CA ALA A 178 -5.69 -7.34 6.46
C ALA A 178 -5.10 -6.00 6.93
N ALA A 179 -5.92 -4.92 6.93
CA ALA A 179 -5.53 -3.61 7.41
C ALA A 179 -5.10 -3.61 8.89
N ILE A 180 -5.73 -4.43 9.73
CA ILE A 180 -5.34 -4.59 11.14
C ILE A 180 -3.93 -5.19 11.26
N TYR A 181 -3.62 -6.25 10.51
CA TYR A 181 -2.32 -6.91 10.58
C TYR A 181 -1.22 -6.07 9.93
N TYR A 182 -1.46 -5.53 8.77
CA TYR A 182 -0.52 -4.62 8.10
C TYR A 182 -0.28 -3.36 8.92
N GLY A 183 -1.34 -2.82 9.53
CA GLY A 183 -1.24 -1.68 10.43
C GLY A 183 -0.33 -1.95 11.64
N LYS A 184 -0.38 -3.14 12.24
CA LYS A 184 0.52 -3.53 13.33
C LYS A 184 2.00 -3.49 12.92
N LEU A 185 2.31 -3.93 11.69
CA LEU A 185 3.66 -3.89 11.15
C LEU A 185 4.12 -2.46 10.88
N ALA A 186 3.26 -1.66 10.25
CA ALA A 186 3.54 -0.27 9.92
C ALA A 186 3.68 0.61 11.16
N ASP A 187 2.81 0.43 12.17
CA ASP A 187 2.87 1.15 13.45
C ASP A 187 4.13 0.80 14.26
N ALA A 188 4.63 -0.43 14.11
CA ALA A 188 5.93 -0.85 14.65
C ALA A 188 7.12 -0.42 13.77
N LYS A 189 6.88 0.33 12.68
CA LYS A 189 7.89 0.83 11.73
C LYS A 189 8.75 -0.29 11.12
N ILE A 190 8.12 -1.43 10.83
CA ILE A 190 8.82 -2.56 10.23
C ILE A 190 9.05 -2.28 8.73
N ALA A 191 10.31 -2.06 8.37
CA ALA A 191 10.74 -1.82 6.98
C ALA A 191 11.21 -3.08 6.26
N ASN A 192 11.58 -4.13 7.01
CA ASN A 192 12.12 -5.37 6.44
C ASN A 192 11.70 -6.57 7.29
N ILE A 193 11.35 -7.69 6.65
CA ILE A 193 11.10 -8.98 7.29
C ILE A 193 11.87 -10.05 6.50
N ASN A 194 12.78 -10.74 7.16
CA ASN A 194 13.59 -11.82 6.58
C ASN A 194 14.31 -11.41 5.27
N GLY A 195 14.82 -10.17 5.19
CA GLY A 195 15.49 -9.64 4.01
C GLY A 195 14.56 -9.06 2.94
N SER A 196 13.26 -9.20 3.07
CA SER A 196 12.27 -8.63 2.14
C SER A 196 11.83 -7.26 2.58
N ASN A 197 11.78 -6.30 1.64
CA ASN A 197 11.27 -4.95 1.85
C ASN A 197 9.74 -4.99 2.04
N MET A 198 9.23 -4.18 2.98
CA MET A 198 7.80 -4.14 3.33
C MET A 198 7.05 -2.94 2.75
N ILE A 199 7.62 -2.24 1.77
CA ILE A 199 7.03 -1.02 1.17
C ILE A 199 5.61 -1.26 0.64
N ASP A 200 5.34 -2.44 0.09
CA ASP A 200 4.03 -2.77 -0.48
C ASP A 200 2.92 -2.80 0.58
N ILE A 201 3.25 -3.14 1.83
CA ILE A 201 2.30 -3.07 2.95
C ILE A 201 1.89 -1.62 3.21
N TYR A 202 2.84 -0.69 3.19
CA TYR A 202 2.56 0.73 3.39
C TYR A 202 1.73 1.30 2.24
N LYS A 203 2.08 0.95 0.98
CA LYS A 203 1.29 1.34 -0.20
C LYS A 203 -0.13 0.80 -0.11
N TRP A 204 -0.27 -0.48 0.24
CA TRP A 204 -1.57 -1.12 0.40
C TRP A 204 -2.43 -0.42 1.47
N LEU A 205 -1.85 -0.07 2.63
CA LEU A 205 -2.57 0.65 3.70
C LEU A 205 -3.02 2.03 3.24
N VAL A 206 -2.16 2.76 2.54
CA VAL A 206 -2.49 4.08 2.00
C VAL A 206 -3.64 3.98 1.01
N ASP A 207 -3.58 3.06 0.05
CA ASP A 207 -4.64 2.84 -0.94
C ASP A 207 -5.96 2.39 -0.29
N TYR A 208 -5.88 1.49 0.69
CA TYR A 208 -7.04 1.01 1.44
C TYR A 208 -7.77 2.14 2.16
N TYR A 209 -7.06 2.97 2.93
CA TYR A 209 -7.67 4.06 3.67
C TYR A 209 -8.08 5.22 2.76
N ASN A 210 -7.37 5.46 1.67
CA ASN A 210 -7.75 6.43 0.65
C ASN A 210 -9.07 6.04 -0.02
N THR A 211 -9.21 4.77 -0.40
CA THR A 211 -10.47 4.23 -0.96
C THR A 211 -11.64 4.37 0.02
N LYS A 212 -11.39 4.23 1.33
CA LYS A 212 -12.38 4.45 2.39
C LYS A 212 -12.64 5.92 2.71
N LYS A 213 -11.92 6.85 2.07
CA LYS A 213 -11.95 8.29 2.37
C LYS A 213 -11.59 8.63 3.82
N ASP A 214 -10.80 7.79 4.45
CA ASP A 214 -10.25 7.99 5.80
C ASP A 214 -8.95 8.80 5.70
N ALA A 215 -9.10 10.11 5.62
CA ALA A 215 -7.98 11.04 5.46
C ALA A 215 -6.98 10.98 6.62
N ALA A 216 -7.43 10.67 7.83
CA ALA A 216 -6.56 10.62 9.01
C ALA A 216 -5.60 9.42 8.94
N ASN A 217 -6.12 8.22 8.65
CA ASN A 217 -5.28 7.03 8.50
C ASN A 217 -4.45 7.08 7.21
N THR A 218 -4.98 7.62 6.10
CA THR A 218 -4.19 7.87 4.88
C THR A 218 -2.95 8.72 5.19
N ALA A 219 -3.12 9.86 5.85
CA ALA A 219 -2.01 10.75 6.23
C ALA A 219 -1.03 10.07 7.20
N LYS A 220 -1.54 9.33 8.19
CA LYS A 220 -0.73 8.54 9.15
C LYS A 220 0.21 7.59 8.42
N TYR A 221 -0.33 6.75 7.52
CA TYR A 221 0.47 5.71 6.85
C TYR A 221 1.39 6.28 5.77
N ILE A 222 1.03 7.39 5.10
CA ILE A 222 1.97 8.15 4.27
C ILE A 222 3.14 8.68 5.11
N GLY A 223 2.86 9.24 6.30
CA GLY A 223 3.89 9.72 7.22
C GLY A 223 4.87 8.63 7.63
N LEU A 224 4.36 7.50 8.14
CA LEU A 224 5.17 6.34 8.53
C LEU A 224 5.97 5.77 7.35
N ALA A 225 5.36 5.72 6.16
CA ALA A 225 6.01 5.23 4.96
C ALA A 225 7.17 6.14 4.52
N LYS A 226 6.98 7.47 4.56
CA LYS A 226 8.04 8.45 4.23
C LYS A 226 9.22 8.40 5.19
N GLU A 227 9.02 7.99 6.44
CA GLU A 227 10.11 7.75 7.39
C GLU A 227 10.97 6.54 6.99
N GLN A 228 10.35 5.48 6.45
CA GLN A 228 11.03 4.24 6.08
C GLN A 228 11.53 4.25 4.62
N TYR A 229 10.81 4.92 3.72
CA TYR A 229 11.03 4.93 2.28
C TYR A 229 10.90 6.35 1.73
N PRO A 230 11.79 7.30 2.12
CA PRO A 230 11.63 8.72 1.81
C PRO A 230 11.70 9.06 0.33
N ASP A 231 12.32 8.21 -0.49
CA ASP A 231 12.59 8.48 -1.91
C ASP A 231 11.58 7.80 -2.87
N ASP A 232 10.61 7.05 -2.35
CA ASP A 232 9.59 6.44 -3.19
C ASP A 232 8.59 7.47 -3.70
N LEU A 233 8.43 7.53 -5.03
CA LEU A 233 7.59 8.51 -5.72
C LEU A 233 6.07 8.30 -5.53
N PHE A 234 5.66 7.18 -4.99
CA PHE A 234 4.27 6.91 -4.69
C PHE A 234 3.69 7.90 -3.67
N TRP A 235 4.48 8.26 -2.64
CA TRP A 235 4.02 9.14 -1.57
C TRP A 235 3.68 10.55 -2.06
N PRO A 236 4.61 11.28 -2.73
CA PRO A 236 4.27 12.60 -3.25
C PRO A 236 3.17 12.55 -4.31
N SER A 237 3.10 11.53 -5.15
CA SER A 237 2.02 11.39 -6.13
C SER A 237 0.65 11.25 -5.47
N THR A 238 0.53 10.40 -4.45
CA THR A 238 -0.73 10.23 -3.68
C THR A 238 -1.12 11.51 -2.94
N GLU A 239 -0.15 12.24 -2.35
CA GLU A 239 -0.43 13.53 -1.70
C GLU A 239 -0.98 14.56 -2.70
N LEU A 240 -0.43 14.63 -3.93
CA LEU A 240 -0.92 15.51 -4.99
C LEU A 240 -2.34 15.13 -5.43
N ASP A 241 -2.62 13.84 -5.64
CA ASP A 241 -3.94 13.37 -6.04
C ASP A 241 -5.00 13.71 -4.99
N ASN A 242 -4.70 13.51 -3.72
CA ASN A 242 -5.57 13.89 -2.61
C ASN A 242 -5.84 15.42 -2.55
N LEU A 243 -4.85 16.24 -2.90
CA LEU A 243 -5.03 17.71 -2.96
C LEU A 243 -5.85 18.15 -4.18
N ARG A 244 -5.71 17.46 -5.33
CA ARG A 244 -6.55 17.68 -6.51
C ARG A 244 -8.01 17.39 -6.22
N GLU A 245 -8.31 16.24 -5.58
CA GLU A 245 -9.69 15.89 -5.21
C GLU A 245 -10.33 16.90 -4.26
N LYS A 246 -9.56 17.48 -3.33
CA LYS A 246 -10.03 18.52 -2.42
C LYS A 246 -10.24 19.87 -3.11
N GLY A 247 -9.73 20.07 -4.32
CA GLY A 247 -9.87 21.29 -5.10
C GLY A 247 -9.13 22.53 -4.55
N ASN A 248 -8.26 22.36 -3.54
CA ASN A 248 -7.48 23.45 -2.96
C ASN A 248 -6.20 23.70 -3.78
N LYS A 249 -6.26 24.64 -4.71
CA LYS A 249 -5.16 24.93 -5.63
C LYS A 249 -3.92 25.52 -4.95
N ASP A 250 -4.09 26.35 -3.93
CA ASP A 250 -2.96 26.94 -3.21
C ASP A 250 -2.14 25.85 -2.51
N SER A 251 -2.81 24.94 -1.82
CA SER A 251 -2.15 23.79 -1.18
C SER A 251 -1.51 22.84 -2.20
N LEU A 252 -2.16 22.63 -3.34
CA LEU A 252 -1.62 21.79 -4.43
C LEU A 252 -0.33 22.39 -4.99
N PHE A 253 -0.31 23.70 -5.28
CA PHE A 253 0.88 24.36 -5.81
C PHE A 253 2.02 24.44 -4.80
N ALA A 254 1.71 24.71 -3.52
CA ALA A 254 2.71 24.66 -2.45
C ALA A 254 3.33 23.25 -2.32
N LYS A 255 2.51 22.19 -2.46
CA LYS A 255 3.01 20.82 -2.44
C LYS A 255 3.88 20.51 -3.67
N TYR A 256 3.55 20.99 -4.85
CA TYR A 256 4.40 20.85 -6.03
C TYR A 256 5.76 21.54 -5.84
N ASP A 257 5.80 22.77 -5.26
CA ASP A 257 7.07 23.44 -4.96
C ASP A 257 7.97 22.65 -4.00
N GLU A 258 7.37 22.01 -2.97
CA GLU A 258 8.09 21.08 -2.08
C GLU A 258 8.66 19.89 -2.87
N ILE A 259 7.83 19.27 -3.73
CA ILE A 259 8.18 18.06 -4.47
C ILE A 259 9.28 18.32 -5.50
N VAL A 260 9.21 19.38 -6.29
CA VAL A 260 10.23 19.69 -7.30
C VAL A 260 11.56 20.09 -6.65
N THR A 261 11.51 20.64 -5.43
CA THR A 261 12.71 20.92 -4.62
C THR A 261 13.35 19.61 -4.11
N LYS A 262 12.52 18.66 -3.66
CA LYS A 262 13.00 17.38 -3.14
C LYS A 262 13.47 16.43 -4.25
N PHE A 263 12.82 16.45 -5.41
CA PHE A 263 13.11 15.57 -6.55
C PHE A 263 13.54 16.37 -7.80
N PRO A 264 14.66 17.12 -7.73
CA PRO A 264 15.05 18.09 -8.77
C PRO A 264 15.44 17.45 -10.11
N LYS A 265 15.58 16.12 -10.19
CA LYS A 265 15.92 15.38 -11.42
C LYS A 265 14.72 14.70 -12.06
N ASN A 266 13.54 14.78 -11.47
CA ASN A 266 12.34 14.11 -12.00
C ASN A 266 11.56 15.06 -12.90
N HIS A 267 11.75 14.95 -14.21
CA HIS A 267 11.10 15.79 -15.22
C HIS A 267 9.56 15.73 -15.17
N LEU A 268 8.96 14.58 -14.74
CA LEU A 268 7.51 14.43 -14.67
C LEU A 268 6.86 15.35 -13.64
N PHE A 269 7.49 15.57 -12.50
CA PHE A 269 6.97 16.51 -11.51
C PHE A 269 7.00 17.96 -12.02
N PHE A 270 8.05 18.34 -12.74
CA PHE A 270 8.13 19.65 -13.39
C PHE A 270 7.07 19.81 -14.48
N PHE A 271 6.89 18.79 -15.32
CA PHE A 271 5.83 18.79 -16.34
C PHE A 271 4.44 18.93 -15.72
N ASN A 272 4.12 18.07 -14.76
CA ASN A 272 2.80 18.06 -14.13
C ASN A 272 2.51 19.38 -13.40
N PHE A 273 3.51 19.94 -12.73
CA PHE A 273 3.36 21.25 -12.08
C PHE A 273 3.11 22.36 -13.10
N GLY A 274 3.90 22.42 -14.17
CA GLY A 274 3.72 23.42 -15.23
C GLY A 274 2.37 23.30 -15.90
N LEU A 275 1.90 22.09 -16.17
CA LEU A 275 0.59 21.81 -16.77
C LEU A 275 -0.56 22.24 -15.83
N GLU A 276 -0.51 21.89 -14.53
CA GLU A 276 -1.53 22.29 -13.54
C GLU A 276 -1.64 23.81 -13.41
N LEU A 277 -0.50 24.52 -13.38
CA LEU A 277 -0.47 25.99 -13.34
C LEU A 277 -1.11 26.60 -14.60
N TYR A 278 -0.75 26.07 -15.79
CA TYR A 278 -1.32 26.53 -17.07
C TYR A 278 -2.82 26.29 -17.16
N GLN A 279 -3.28 25.08 -16.80
CA GLN A 279 -4.69 24.73 -16.82
C GLN A 279 -5.51 25.62 -15.87
N TYR A 280 -5.01 25.84 -14.67
CA TYR A 280 -5.67 26.72 -13.70
C TYR A 280 -5.71 28.18 -14.16
N ALA A 281 -4.60 28.70 -14.70
CA ALA A 281 -4.53 30.07 -15.21
C ALA A 281 -5.47 30.28 -16.41
N SER A 282 -5.63 29.26 -17.26
CA SER A 282 -6.43 29.33 -18.50
C SER A 282 -7.90 28.99 -18.31
N ASP A 283 -8.30 28.48 -17.13
CA ASP A 283 -9.70 28.16 -16.82
C ASP A 283 -10.53 29.43 -16.59
N THR A 284 -11.32 29.79 -17.60
CA THR A 284 -12.23 30.95 -17.55
C THR A 284 -13.64 30.59 -17.08
N SER A 285 -13.93 29.34 -16.77
CA SER A 285 -15.26 28.83 -16.37
C SER A 285 -15.81 29.51 -15.10
N LYS A 286 -14.93 30.05 -14.27
CA LYS A 286 -15.25 30.72 -12.99
C LYS A 286 -15.35 32.25 -13.08
N GLY A 287 -15.58 32.80 -14.28
CA GLY A 287 -15.82 34.22 -14.46
C GLY A 287 -14.61 35.05 -14.94
N GLY A 288 -13.58 34.37 -15.47
CA GLY A 288 -12.41 35.03 -16.06
C GLY A 288 -11.09 34.48 -15.52
N ARG A 289 -10.00 35.08 -15.97
CA ARG A 289 -8.65 34.74 -15.55
C ARG A 289 -8.41 35.13 -14.08
N PRO A 290 -7.64 34.33 -13.31
CA PRO A 290 -7.27 34.69 -11.93
C PRO A 290 -6.43 35.96 -11.89
N ALA A 291 -6.51 36.71 -10.79
CA ALA A 291 -5.79 38.00 -10.64
C ALA A 291 -4.26 37.85 -10.79
N ASN A 292 -3.71 36.68 -10.46
CA ASN A 292 -2.29 36.36 -10.55
C ASN A 292 -1.92 35.59 -11.85
N TYR A 293 -2.74 35.75 -12.91
CA TYR A 293 -2.57 35.04 -14.20
C TYR A 293 -1.12 35.06 -14.71
N ASP A 294 -0.52 36.27 -14.81
CA ASP A 294 0.83 36.43 -15.38
C ASP A 294 1.91 35.67 -14.54
N ALA A 295 1.77 35.70 -13.22
CA ALA A 295 2.66 34.99 -12.33
C ALA A 295 2.53 33.45 -12.50
N LEU A 296 1.30 32.95 -12.64
CA LEU A 296 1.03 31.53 -12.87
C LEU A 296 1.59 31.06 -14.21
N ILE A 297 1.39 31.84 -15.28
CA ILE A 297 1.94 31.53 -16.61
C ILE A 297 3.48 31.56 -16.60
N SER A 298 4.08 32.57 -15.96
CA SER A 298 5.54 32.64 -15.83
C SER A 298 6.10 31.42 -15.10
N LYS A 299 5.49 31.01 -13.98
CA LYS A 299 5.89 29.82 -13.23
C LYS A 299 5.67 28.54 -14.03
N SER A 300 4.55 28.43 -14.75
CA SER A 300 4.29 27.30 -15.66
C SER A 300 5.39 27.15 -16.69
N GLN A 301 5.76 28.26 -17.37
CA GLN A 301 6.86 28.23 -18.36
C GLN A 301 8.20 27.83 -17.75
N GLU A 302 8.51 28.31 -16.53
CA GLU A 302 9.72 27.92 -15.80
C GLU A 302 9.77 26.40 -15.58
N MET A 303 8.67 25.83 -15.07
CA MET A 303 8.56 24.40 -14.79
C MET A 303 8.65 23.56 -16.07
N LEU A 304 7.93 23.94 -17.13
CA LEU A 304 7.96 23.24 -18.41
C LEU A 304 9.34 23.30 -19.10
N LYS A 305 10.03 24.44 -19.03
CA LYS A 305 11.40 24.56 -19.51
C LYS A 305 12.33 23.67 -18.71
N LYS A 306 12.17 23.61 -17.39
CA LYS A 306 12.95 22.71 -16.55
C LYS A 306 12.70 21.24 -16.89
N CYS A 307 11.46 20.87 -17.23
CA CYS A 307 11.15 19.55 -17.77
C CYS A 307 11.98 19.24 -19.03
N LEU A 308 12.03 20.16 -20.02
CA LEU A 308 12.79 19.98 -21.25
C LEU A 308 14.32 20.02 -21.05
N GLU A 309 14.82 20.73 -20.04
CA GLU A 309 16.24 20.66 -19.66
C GLU A 309 16.61 19.25 -19.15
N LEU A 310 15.72 18.60 -18.41
CA LEU A 310 15.92 17.26 -17.87
C LEU A 310 15.64 16.15 -18.89
N GLN A 311 14.67 16.37 -19.76
CA GLN A 311 14.20 15.44 -20.78
C GLN A 311 13.91 16.23 -22.08
N PRO A 312 14.92 16.43 -22.96
CA PRO A 312 14.76 17.25 -24.16
C PRO A 312 13.76 16.72 -25.19
N ASP A 313 13.52 15.42 -25.22
CA ASP A 313 12.57 14.71 -26.08
C ASP A 313 11.22 14.45 -25.37
N TYR A 314 10.63 15.49 -24.77
CA TYR A 314 9.36 15.41 -24.08
C TYR A 314 8.29 16.29 -24.77
N PRO A 315 7.63 15.75 -25.83
CA PRO A 315 6.77 16.54 -26.73
C PRO A 315 5.58 17.20 -26.03
N GLN A 316 5.07 16.60 -24.93
CA GLN A 316 3.97 17.18 -24.17
C GLN A 316 4.34 18.54 -23.53
N ALA A 317 5.56 18.65 -22.97
CA ALA A 317 6.02 19.93 -22.41
C ALA A 317 6.26 20.97 -23.48
N ALA A 318 6.80 20.56 -24.64
CA ALA A 318 6.98 21.42 -25.79
C ALA A 318 5.63 21.94 -26.31
N LEU A 319 4.63 21.07 -26.46
CA LEU A 319 3.30 21.44 -26.92
C LEU A 319 2.69 22.53 -26.01
N VAL A 320 2.73 22.35 -24.69
CA VAL A 320 2.17 23.33 -23.74
C VAL A 320 2.94 24.65 -23.78
N LEU A 321 4.27 24.65 -23.88
CA LEU A 321 5.08 25.87 -24.04
C LEU A 321 4.72 26.63 -25.32
N GLY A 322 4.56 25.91 -26.43
CA GLY A 322 4.09 26.48 -27.69
C GLY A 322 2.69 27.08 -27.58
N GLN A 323 1.76 26.38 -26.93
CA GLN A 323 0.39 26.87 -26.69
C GLN A 323 0.39 28.13 -25.81
N ILE A 324 1.22 28.21 -24.78
CA ILE A 324 1.35 29.41 -23.92
C ILE A 324 1.78 30.60 -24.78
N SER A 325 2.82 30.45 -25.60
CA SER A 325 3.33 31.52 -26.46
C SER A 325 2.32 31.90 -27.54
N TYR A 326 1.68 30.94 -28.18
CA TYR A 326 0.62 31.16 -29.16
C TYR A 326 -0.55 31.95 -28.57
N ASN A 327 -1.07 31.52 -27.43
CA ASN A 327 -2.20 32.17 -26.76
C ASN A 327 -1.86 33.61 -26.33
N ALA A 328 -0.62 33.87 -25.90
CA ALA A 328 -0.17 35.25 -25.63
C ALA A 328 -0.20 36.13 -26.91
N GLY A 329 0.15 35.57 -28.07
CA GLY A 329 0.03 36.22 -29.36
C GLY A 329 -1.43 36.54 -29.74
N VAL A 330 -2.32 35.58 -29.54
CA VAL A 330 -3.78 35.73 -29.77
C VAL A 330 -4.35 36.82 -28.85
N ASP A 331 -3.97 36.87 -27.60
CA ASP A 331 -4.38 37.91 -26.65
C ASP A 331 -3.98 39.29 -27.10
N LEU A 332 -2.74 39.48 -27.57
CA LEU A 332 -2.24 40.74 -28.10
C LEU A 332 -2.99 41.15 -29.38
N GLN A 333 -3.29 40.21 -30.27
CA GLN A 333 -4.15 40.46 -31.43
C GLN A 333 -5.56 40.89 -31.00
N GLY A 334 -6.13 40.26 -29.98
CA GLY A 334 -7.43 40.61 -29.41
C GLY A 334 -7.46 42.05 -28.86
N GLN A 335 -6.35 42.48 -28.26
CA GLN A 335 -6.22 43.89 -27.77
C GLN A 335 -6.24 44.90 -28.92
N THR A 336 -5.71 44.57 -30.10
CA THR A 336 -5.77 45.51 -31.26
C THR A 336 -7.21 45.83 -31.66
N LYS A 337 -8.12 44.87 -31.53
CA LYS A 337 -9.55 45.04 -31.88
C LYS A 337 -10.28 45.94 -30.90
N LYS A 338 -9.76 46.12 -29.68
CA LYS A 338 -10.35 46.96 -28.64
C LYS A 338 -9.94 48.42 -28.74
N ILE A 339 -9.02 48.79 -29.65
CA ILE A 339 -8.58 50.17 -29.88
C ILE A 339 -9.52 50.81 -30.92
N PRO A 340 -10.45 51.71 -30.52
CA PRO A 340 -11.51 52.19 -31.41
C PRO A 340 -11.08 53.32 -32.33
N GLY A 341 -10.03 54.05 -31.97
CA GLY A 341 -9.64 55.29 -32.66
C GLY A 341 -8.89 55.07 -33.99
N LYS A 342 -8.92 56.11 -34.84
CA LYS A 342 -8.19 56.13 -36.12
C LYS A 342 -7.06 57.19 -36.14
N GLY A 343 -6.78 57.82 -34.97
CA GLY A 343 -5.71 58.77 -34.82
C GLY A 343 -4.31 58.14 -34.94
N PRO A 344 -3.26 58.98 -35.18
CA PRO A 344 -1.88 58.47 -35.32
C PRO A 344 -1.42 57.57 -34.15
N ASP A 345 -1.75 57.96 -32.92
CA ASP A 345 -1.36 57.18 -31.71
C ASP A 345 -2.07 55.84 -31.63
N ASP A 346 -3.34 55.74 -32.03
CA ASP A 346 -4.08 54.48 -32.04
C ASP A 346 -3.58 53.56 -33.17
N ILE A 347 -3.21 54.11 -34.30
CA ILE A 347 -2.57 53.39 -35.41
C ILE A 347 -1.24 52.80 -34.93
N LYS A 348 -0.42 53.62 -34.28
CA LYS A 348 0.87 53.20 -33.72
C LYS A 348 0.69 52.08 -32.68
N LYS A 349 -0.20 52.26 -31.71
CA LYS A 349 -0.49 51.24 -30.69
C LYS A 349 -0.93 49.93 -31.31
N ARG A 350 -1.82 49.93 -32.33
CA ARG A 350 -2.19 48.68 -33.05
C ARG A 350 -1.01 48.04 -33.78
N ALA A 351 -0.13 48.85 -34.39
CA ALA A 351 1.07 48.36 -35.04
C ALA A 351 2.03 47.71 -34.05
N ASP A 352 2.28 48.36 -32.92
CA ASP A 352 3.16 47.84 -31.85
C ASP A 352 2.62 46.52 -31.27
N LEU A 353 1.30 46.43 -31.03
CA LEU A 353 0.65 45.18 -30.58
C LEU A 353 0.72 44.04 -31.60
N ARG A 354 0.61 44.35 -32.91
CA ARG A 354 0.75 43.34 -33.98
C ARG A 354 2.19 42.84 -34.05
N ILE A 355 3.18 43.70 -33.90
CA ILE A 355 4.61 43.30 -33.84
C ILE A 355 4.85 42.43 -32.63
N ALA A 356 4.34 42.80 -31.45
CA ALA A 356 4.44 41.99 -30.24
C ALA A 356 3.76 40.64 -30.38
N ALA A 357 2.57 40.56 -31.00
CA ALA A 357 1.89 39.32 -31.27
C ALA A 357 2.70 38.40 -32.23
N GLY A 358 3.27 39.02 -33.29
CA GLY A 358 4.14 38.30 -34.21
C GLY A 358 5.35 37.66 -33.52
N LYS A 359 6.00 38.36 -32.59
CA LYS A 359 7.10 37.81 -31.77
C LYS A 359 6.65 36.63 -30.92
N LYS A 360 5.43 36.67 -30.35
CA LYS A 360 4.88 35.58 -29.56
C LYS A 360 4.60 34.35 -30.44
N PHE A 361 4.10 34.51 -31.64
CA PHE A 361 3.97 33.43 -32.59
C PHE A 361 5.32 32.83 -33.01
N ASP A 362 6.33 33.70 -33.22
CA ASP A 362 7.68 33.25 -33.51
C ASP A 362 8.30 32.44 -32.37
N GLU A 363 8.05 32.83 -31.10
CA GLU A 363 8.44 32.08 -29.92
C GLU A 363 7.77 30.69 -29.82
N ALA A 364 6.56 30.51 -30.38
CA ALA A 364 5.80 29.25 -30.34
C ALA A 364 6.35 28.22 -31.36
N ILE A 365 6.79 28.67 -32.54
CA ILE A 365 7.21 27.80 -33.65
C ILE A 365 8.20 26.71 -33.21
N PRO A 366 9.35 27.01 -32.57
CA PRO A 366 10.36 26.00 -32.25
C PRO A 366 9.82 24.92 -31.31
N TYR A 367 8.86 25.23 -30.45
CA TYR A 367 8.25 24.24 -29.58
C TYR A 367 7.35 23.25 -30.36
N PHE A 368 6.56 23.74 -31.31
CA PHE A 368 5.75 22.87 -32.16
C PHE A 368 6.62 22.05 -33.13
N GLU A 369 7.71 22.62 -33.66
CA GLU A 369 8.68 21.89 -34.45
C GLU A 369 9.42 20.80 -33.62
N LEU A 370 9.59 21.01 -32.31
CA LEU A 370 10.11 19.97 -31.41
C LEU A 370 9.11 18.81 -31.26
N VAL A 371 7.79 19.11 -31.19
CA VAL A 371 6.75 18.04 -31.21
C VAL A 371 6.82 17.22 -32.50
N ASP A 372 6.98 17.87 -33.66
CA ASP A 372 7.17 17.20 -34.95
C ASP A 372 8.43 16.34 -34.97
N LYS A 373 9.55 16.87 -34.48
CA LYS A 373 10.80 16.12 -34.42
C LYS A 373 10.67 14.86 -33.57
N ASP A 374 9.98 14.93 -32.44
CA ASP A 374 9.89 13.84 -31.47
C ASP A 374 8.80 12.81 -31.85
N LEU A 375 7.64 13.26 -32.33
CA LEU A 375 6.53 12.38 -32.68
C LEU A 375 6.44 12.07 -34.17
N GLY A 376 6.68 13.06 -35.03
CA GLY A 376 6.53 12.91 -36.49
C GLY A 376 7.56 11.97 -37.14
N THR A 377 8.55 11.51 -36.40
CA THR A 377 9.53 10.51 -36.87
C THR A 377 9.28 9.10 -36.32
N LYS A 378 8.32 8.93 -35.40
CA LYS A 378 7.94 7.61 -34.86
C LYS A 378 7.04 6.85 -35.83
N GLY A 379 7.20 5.51 -35.92
CA GLY A 379 6.39 4.69 -36.82
C GLY A 379 4.94 4.58 -36.36
N LYS A 380 4.70 4.19 -35.10
CA LYS A 380 3.33 4.04 -34.55
C LYS A 380 3.16 4.91 -33.33
N LEU A 381 2.13 5.72 -33.32
CA LEU A 381 1.75 6.60 -32.23
C LEU A 381 0.52 6.10 -31.48
N LYS A 382 0.44 6.38 -30.18
CA LYS A 382 -0.79 6.27 -29.41
C LYS A 382 -1.77 7.37 -29.79
N MET A 383 -3.04 7.22 -29.42
CA MET A 383 -4.10 8.19 -29.77
C MET A 383 -3.81 9.60 -29.22
N ASP A 384 -3.32 9.70 -27.99
CA ASP A 384 -2.94 10.95 -27.35
C ASP A 384 -1.72 11.62 -28.02
N GLU A 385 -0.73 10.82 -28.44
CA GLU A 385 0.43 11.30 -29.20
C GLU A 385 0.02 11.82 -30.58
N LYS A 386 -0.89 11.11 -31.29
CA LYS A 386 -1.45 11.59 -32.56
C LYS A 386 -2.21 12.91 -32.40
N SER A 387 -3.02 13.04 -31.34
CA SER A 387 -3.72 14.29 -31.04
C SER A 387 -2.73 15.44 -30.79
N SER A 388 -1.71 15.21 -29.99
CA SER A 388 -0.66 16.19 -29.70
C SER A 388 0.09 16.65 -30.97
N LEU A 389 0.37 15.70 -31.88
CA LEU A 389 1.03 16.00 -33.17
C LEU A 389 0.12 16.82 -34.09
N LYS A 390 -1.17 16.45 -34.18
CA LYS A 390 -2.16 17.22 -34.95
C LYS A 390 -2.34 18.63 -34.41
N ASP A 391 -2.44 18.79 -33.08
CA ASP A 391 -2.55 20.08 -32.43
C ASP A 391 -1.34 20.99 -32.75
N ALA A 392 -0.13 20.42 -32.73
CA ALA A 392 1.07 21.17 -33.08
C ALA A 392 1.05 21.63 -34.55
N TYR A 393 0.65 20.73 -35.47
CA TYR A 393 0.57 21.07 -36.90
C TYR A 393 -0.52 22.13 -37.19
N ASP A 394 -1.70 22.02 -36.60
CA ASP A 394 -2.78 22.98 -36.75
C ASP A 394 -2.36 24.39 -36.32
N LEU A 395 -1.66 24.47 -35.17
CA LEU A 395 -1.13 25.75 -34.68
C LEU A 395 -0.01 26.31 -35.56
N LEU A 396 0.86 25.46 -36.11
CA LEU A 396 1.87 25.88 -37.10
C LEU A 396 1.22 26.40 -38.40
N ILE A 397 0.21 25.71 -38.92
CA ILE A 397 -0.57 26.14 -40.09
C ILE A 397 -1.11 27.53 -39.81
N THR A 398 -1.83 27.71 -38.71
CA THR A 398 -2.45 29.01 -38.34
C THR A 398 -1.40 30.11 -38.19
N ILE A 399 -0.25 29.87 -37.60
CA ILE A 399 0.85 30.84 -37.48
C ILE A 399 1.37 31.22 -38.86
N TYR A 400 1.64 30.29 -39.74
CA TYR A 400 2.22 30.57 -41.07
C TYR A 400 1.18 31.17 -42.05
N GLU A 401 -0.12 30.88 -41.90
CA GLU A 401 -1.18 31.59 -42.57
C GLU A 401 -1.19 33.07 -42.18
N ASN A 402 -1.13 33.38 -40.87
CA ASN A 402 -1.06 34.77 -40.38
C ASN A 402 0.21 35.52 -40.86
N LYS A 403 1.26 34.80 -41.17
CA LYS A 403 2.52 35.35 -41.73
C LYS A 403 2.54 35.38 -43.25
N ASN A 404 1.49 34.86 -43.95
CA ASN A 404 1.42 34.72 -45.39
C ASN A 404 2.60 33.90 -46.00
N ILE A 405 3.09 32.88 -45.32
CA ILE A 405 4.19 32.01 -45.78
C ILE A 405 3.62 30.71 -46.34
N LYS A 406 3.20 30.71 -47.60
CA LYS A 406 2.47 29.65 -48.25
C LYS A 406 3.18 28.30 -48.22
N ASP A 407 4.46 28.28 -48.53
CA ASP A 407 5.24 27.02 -48.58
C ASP A 407 5.23 26.28 -47.22
N LYS A 408 5.23 27.01 -46.10
CA LYS A 408 5.14 26.45 -44.75
C LYS A 408 3.70 25.98 -44.46
N VAL A 409 2.69 26.72 -44.88
CA VAL A 409 1.29 26.29 -44.74
C VAL A 409 1.09 24.95 -45.47
N ASP A 410 1.53 24.85 -46.73
CA ASP A 410 1.39 23.64 -47.54
C ASP A 410 2.14 22.46 -46.90
N LEU A 411 3.35 22.69 -46.36
CA LEU A 411 4.14 21.68 -45.68
C LEU A 411 3.39 21.09 -44.47
N TRP A 412 2.93 21.97 -43.58
CA TRP A 412 2.32 21.52 -42.31
C TRP A 412 0.92 20.96 -42.54
N THR A 413 0.16 21.46 -43.50
CA THR A 413 -1.13 20.91 -43.93
C THR A 413 -0.96 19.49 -44.51
N ASN A 414 0.05 19.24 -45.29
CA ASN A 414 0.35 17.90 -45.82
C ASN A 414 0.67 16.92 -44.67
N LYS A 415 1.53 17.33 -43.71
CA LYS A 415 1.87 16.53 -42.55
C LYS A 415 0.61 16.25 -41.67
N PHE A 416 -0.22 17.26 -41.40
CA PHE A 416 -1.46 17.13 -40.65
C PHE A 416 -2.39 16.07 -41.24
N ASN A 417 -2.62 16.16 -42.57
CA ASN A 417 -3.53 15.26 -43.29
C ASN A 417 -3.05 13.79 -43.37
N ASN A 418 -1.77 13.56 -43.16
CA ASN A 418 -1.18 12.24 -43.23
C ASN A 418 -0.92 11.58 -41.87
N VAL A 419 -1.16 12.28 -40.74
CA VAL A 419 -0.88 11.73 -39.40
C VAL A 419 -1.51 10.37 -39.16
N ASP A 420 -2.77 10.16 -39.56
CA ASP A 420 -3.46 8.88 -39.32
C ASP A 420 -2.98 7.77 -40.23
N LYS A 421 -2.32 8.10 -41.35
CA LYS A 421 -1.81 7.19 -42.35
C LYS A 421 -0.40 6.75 -42.06
N ASP A 422 0.40 7.70 -41.53
CA ASP A 422 1.83 7.52 -41.34
C ASP A 422 2.15 6.94 -39.97
N HIS A 423 1.21 7.01 -39.02
CA HIS A 423 1.34 6.61 -37.61
C HIS A 423 0.16 5.74 -37.16
#